data_89e3c3bfe42b791ec6654cc04152a7b1
#
_entry.id   89e3c3bfe42b791ec6654cc04152a7b1
#
_cell.length_a   1.000
_cell.length_b   1.000
_cell.length_c   1.000
_cell.angle_alpha   90.00
_cell.angle_beta   90.00
_cell.angle_gamma   90.00
#
_symmetry.space_group_name_H-M   'P 1'
#
loop_
_entity.id
_entity.type
_entity.pdbx_description
1 polymer ?
#
loop_
_entity_poly.entity_id
_entity_poly.type
_entity_poly.pdbx_seq_one_letter_code
_entity_poly.pdbx_strand_id
1 'polypeptide(L)'
;MKLIIAYIQPEKLNDVKQALFDKNVSKMSVTNAVGCGQQGGYEEHYRGTVVEVNLLKKVRVEVAVNDDFAQSTIEAITGAARTGKIGDGKIFVISLDDCIRIRTGETGNDAIG
;
A
#
# COMPACT_ATOMS: atom_id res chain seq x y z
N MET A 1 -0.41 14.06 -10.29
CA MET A 1 -0.62 12.59 -10.25
C MET A 1 0.28 11.98 -9.20
N LYS A 2 -0.27 11.09 -8.41
CA LYS A 2 0.46 10.40 -7.34
C LYS A 2 0.31 8.91 -7.46
N LEU A 3 1.38 8.17 -7.20
CA LEU A 3 1.34 6.73 -6.96
C LEU A 3 1.37 6.52 -5.45
N ILE A 4 0.33 5.90 -4.94
CA ILE A 4 0.19 5.61 -3.53
C ILE A 4 0.41 4.11 -3.35
N ILE A 5 1.43 3.76 -2.57
CA ILE A 5 1.81 2.39 -2.29
C ILE A 5 1.63 2.16 -0.79
N ALA A 6 0.79 1.21 -0.43
CA ALA A 6 0.54 0.87 0.97
C ALA A 6 0.94 -0.58 1.23
N TYR A 7 1.73 -0.79 2.28
CA TYR A 7 2.00 -2.13 2.81
C TYR A 7 1.14 -2.30 4.05
N ILE A 8 0.18 -3.21 3.97
CA ILE A 8 -0.83 -3.41 5.02
C ILE A 8 -0.83 -4.86 5.51
N GLN A 9 -1.48 -5.09 6.63
CA GLN A 9 -1.73 -6.46 7.10
C GLN A 9 -2.73 -7.15 6.17
N PRO A 10 -2.51 -8.44 5.84
CA PRO A 10 -3.39 -9.16 4.90
C PRO A 10 -4.86 -9.15 5.29
N GLU A 11 -5.16 -9.25 6.58
CA GLU A 11 -6.53 -9.24 7.10
C GLU A 11 -7.25 -7.90 6.92
N LYS A 12 -6.52 -6.85 6.61
CA LYS A 12 -7.09 -5.52 6.36
C LYS A 12 -7.42 -5.24 4.91
N LEU A 13 -7.05 -6.15 4.01
CA LEU A 13 -7.21 -5.90 2.56
C LEU A 13 -8.65 -5.61 2.16
N ASN A 14 -9.61 -6.40 2.65
CA ASN A 14 -11.02 -6.20 2.29
C ASN A 14 -11.55 -4.86 2.79
N ASP A 15 -11.18 -4.46 4.00
CA ASP A 15 -11.57 -3.16 4.56
C ASP A 15 -10.98 -2.01 3.75
N VAL A 16 -9.71 -2.13 3.35
CA VAL A 16 -9.05 -1.12 2.53
C VAL A 16 -9.70 -1.02 1.15
N LYS A 17 -9.98 -2.14 0.51
CA LYS A 17 -10.67 -2.16 -0.78
C LYS A 17 -12.02 -1.45 -0.70
N GLN A 18 -12.82 -1.75 0.32
CA GLN A 18 -14.13 -1.13 0.50
C GLN A 18 -14.00 0.37 0.74
N ALA A 19 -13.06 0.79 1.56
CA ALA A 19 -12.84 2.20 1.84
C ALA A 19 -12.44 2.98 0.58
N LEU A 20 -11.63 2.36 -0.29
CA LEU A 20 -11.24 2.96 -1.57
C LEU A 20 -12.43 3.06 -2.52
N PHE A 21 -13.25 2.02 -2.64
CA PHE A 21 -14.47 2.07 -3.45
C PHE A 21 -15.42 3.16 -2.98
N ASP A 22 -15.55 3.35 -1.67
CA ASP A 22 -16.42 4.40 -1.11
C ASP A 22 -15.92 5.81 -1.48
N LYS A 23 -14.67 5.95 -1.84
CA LYS A 23 -14.08 7.21 -2.33
C LYS A 23 -13.97 7.27 -3.86
N ASN A 24 -14.66 6.38 -4.56
CA ASN A 24 -14.63 6.27 -6.02
C ASN A 24 -13.24 5.94 -6.58
N VAL A 25 -12.42 5.27 -5.78
CA VAL A 25 -11.11 4.75 -6.20
C VAL A 25 -11.25 3.25 -6.36
N SER A 26 -11.47 2.80 -7.58
CA SER A 26 -11.77 1.38 -7.86
C SER A 26 -10.63 0.64 -8.54
N LYS A 27 -9.65 1.35 -9.08
CA LYS A 27 -8.53 0.76 -9.82
C LYS A 27 -7.33 0.67 -8.92
N MET A 28 -6.96 -0.55 -8.55
CA MET A 28 -5.82 -0.80 -7.70
C MET A 28 -5.14 -2.10 -8.11
N SER A 29 -3.86 -2.21 -7.85
CA SER A 29 -3.11 -3.45 -7.97
C SER A 29 -2.79 -3.97 -6.58
N VAL A 30 -2.88 -5.29 -6.41
CA VAL A 30 -2.63 -5.94 -5.13
C VAL A 30 -1.61 -7.05 -5.35
N THR A 31 -0.55 -7.05 -4.54
CA THR A 31 0.45 -8.09 -4.56
C THR A 31 0.76 -8.56 -3.15
N ASN A 32 1.11 -9.84 -3.04
CA ASN A 32 1.63 -10.37 -1.78
C ASN A 32 3.07 -9.91 -1.59
N ALA A 33 3.41 -9.61 -0.35
CA ALA A 33 4.76 -9.19 0.01
C ALA A 33 5.18 -9.85 1.32
N VAL A 34 6.49 -9.90 1.53
CA VAL A 34 7.07 -10.34 2.81
C VAL A 34 7.87 -9.18 3.34
N GLY A 35 7.52 -8.74 4.54
CA GLY A 35 8.18 -7.63 5.21
C GLY A 35 9.04 -8.10 6.37
N CYS A 36 10.00 -7.26 6.73
CA CYS A 36 10.78 -7.40 7.95
C CYS A 36 10.51 -6.20 8.84
N GLY A 37 10.40 -6.42 10.13
CA GLY A 37 10.14 -5.33 11.06
C GLY A 37 10.25 -5.76 12.51
N GLN A 38 9.73 -4.94 13.40
CA GLN A 38 9.78 -5.16 14.85
C GLN A 38 8.61 -5.98 15.39
N GLN A 39 7.70 -6.42 14.51
CA GLN A 39 6.65 -7.35 14.92
C GLN A 39 7.26 -8.71 15.21
N GLY A 40 6.59 -9.51 16.01
CA GLY A 40 7.03 -10.86 16.34
C GLY A 40 7.62 -11.60 15.14
N GLY A 41 8.40 -12.57 15.43
CA GLY A 41 9.09 -13.40 14.47
C GLY A 41 9.80 -14.48 15.23
N TYR A 42 10.94 -14.89 14.75
CA TYR A 42 11.76 -15.87 15.45
C TYR A 42 13.21 -15.37 15.55
N GLU A 43 13.94 -15.91 16.52
CA GLU A 43 15.35 -15.61 16.71
C GLU A 43 16.21 -16.70 16.10
N GLU A 44 17.28 -16.30 15.44
CA GLU A 44 18.30 -17.22 14.96
C GLU A 44 19.65 -16.87 15.57
N HIS A 45 20.43 -17.89 15.88
CA HIS A 45 21.79 -17.73 16.36
C HIS A 45 22.75 -17.92 15.20
N TYR A 46 23.52 -16.89 14.90
CA TYR A 46 24.51 -16.94 13.83
C TYR A 46 25.86 -16.49 14.38
N ARG A 47 26.87 -17.39 14.34
CA ARG A 47 28.21 -17.12 14.85
C ARG A 47 28.23 -16.60 16.29
N GLY A 48 27.36 -17.14 17.14
CA GLY A 48 27.24 -16.72 18.53
C GLY A 48 26.47 -15.41 18.73
N THR A 49 25.95 -14.80 17.66
CA THR A 49 25.11 -13.61 17.73
C THR A 49 23.66 -14.01 17.54
N VAL A 50 22.77 -13.42 18.34
CA VAL A 50 21.32 -13.59 18.18
C VAL A 50 20.87 -12.64 17.07
N VAL A 51 20.27 -13.20 16.02
CA VAL A 51 19.68 -12.43 14.94
C VAL A 51 18.18 -12.62 14.99
N GLU A 52 17.46 -11.50 15.18
CA GLU A 52 16.00 -11.52 15.14
C GLU A 52 15.53 -11.47 13.69
N VAL A 53 14.70 -12.43 13.30
CA VAL A 53 14.15 -12.53 11.95
C VAL A 53 12.66 -12.34 12.01
N ASN A 54 12.17 -11.23 11.44
CA ASN A 54 10.76 -10.87 11.43
C ASN A 54 10.24 -10.89 9.99
N LEU A 55 10.05 -12.11 9.45
CA LEU A 55 9.51 -12.30 8.10
C LEU A 55 8.00 -12.44 8.20
N LEU A 56 7.29 -11.38 7.87
CA LEU A 56 5.85 -11.28 8.03
C LEU A 56 5.18 -11.11 6.67
N LYS A 57 4.06 -11.79 6.50
CA LYS A 57 3.24 -11.61 5.32
C LYS A 57 2.60 -10.23 5.35
N LYS A 58 2.70 -9.54 4.23
CA LYS A 58 2.08 -8.24 4.00
C LYS A 58 1.38 -8.25 2.65
N VAL A 59 0.52 -7.29 2.45
CA VAL A 59 -0.11 -7.04 1.15
C VAL A 59 0.30 -5.65 0.70
N ARG A 60 0.76 -5.56 -0.54
CA ARG A 60 1.06 -4.28 -1.18
C ARG A 60 -0.14 -3.88 -2.03
N VAL A 61 -0.70 -2.73 -1.72
CA VAL A 61 -1.76 -2.09 -2.50
C VAL A 61 -1.17 -0.89 -3.22
N GLU A 62 -1.42 -0.79 -4.50
CA GLU A 62 -0.85 0.24 -5.35
C GLU A 62 -1.97 0.94 -6.11
N VAL A 63 -2.05 2.26 -5.96
CA VAL A 63 -3.12 3.08 -6.54
C VAL A 63 -2.51 4.33 -7.14
N ALA A 64 -2.77 4.57 -8.42
CA ALA A 64 -2.42 5.83 -9.05
C ALA A 64 -3.65 6.73 -9.09
N VAL A 65 -3.52 7.95 -8.62
CA VAL A 65 -4.63 8.91 -8.56
C VAL A 65 -4.19 10.30 -8.98
N ASN A 66 -5.14 11.10 -9.44
CA ASN A 66 -4.92 12.52 -9.64
C ASN A 66 -4.74 13.22 -8.29
N ASP A 67 -4.07 14.35 -8.28
CA ASP A 67 -3.73 15.07 -7.05
C ASP A 67 -4.96 15.36 -6.18
N ASP A 68 -6.09 15.66 -6.79
CA ASP A 68 -7.33 15.96 -6.07
C ASP A 68 -7.82 14.78 -5.22
N PHE A 69 -7.46 13.56 -5.59
CA PHE A 69 -7.85 12.34 -4.88
C PHE A 69 -6.79 11.82 -3.93
N ALA A 70 -5.58 12.39 -3.94
CA ALA A 70 -4.47 11.83 -3.19
C ALA A 70 -4.75 11.80 -1.69
N GLN A 71 -5.17 12.91 -1.11
CA GLN A 71 -5.39 12.98 0.33
C GLN A 71 -6.54 12.07 0.79
N SER A 72 -7.65 12.06 0.07
CA SER A 72 -8.78 11.19 0.41
C SER A 72 -8.42 9.70 0.27
N THR A 73 -7.58 9.35 -0.68
CA THR A 73 -7.08 7.99 -0.84
C THR A 73 -6.21 7.58 0.35
N ILE A 74 -5.28 8.44 0.77
CA ILE A 74 -4.42 8.20 1.93
C ILE A 74 -5.27 8.02 3.20
N GLU A 75 -6.23 8.89 3.41
CA GLU A 75 -7.13 8.83 4.58
C GLU A 75 -7.97 7.55 4.58
N ALA A 76 -8.47 7.14 3.42
CA ALA A 76 -9.25 5.90 3.29
C ALA A 76 -8.42 4.68 3.68
N ILE A 77 -7.20 4.58 3.16
CA ILE A 77 -6.30 3.48 3.47
C ILE A 77 -5.92 3.50 4.96
N THR A 78 -5.53 4.65 5.47
CA THR A 78 -5.14 4.80 6.87
C THR A 78 -6.26 4.41 7.81
N GLY A 79 -7.47 4.92 7.57
CA GLY A 79 -8.62 4.63 8.41
C GLY A 79 -9.00 3.15 8.43
N ALA A 80 -8.90 2.49 7.27
CA ALA A 80 -9.28 1.08 7.16
C ALA A 80 -8.19 0.13 7.69
N ALA A 81 -6.92 0.47 7.51
CA ALA A 81 -5.81 -0.42 7.85
C ALA A 81 -5.28 -0.25 9.28
N ARG A 82 -5.57 0.87 9.92
CA ARG A 82 -4.99 1.22 11.22
C ARG A 82 -5.57 0.39 12.36
N THR A 83 -4.70 -0.19 13.18
CA THR A 83 -5.07 -0.79 14.48
C THR A 83 -4.49 0.01 15.65
N GLY A 84 -3.47 0.81 15.41
CA GLY A 84 -2.71 1.54 16.43
C GLY A 84 -1.57 0.73 17.02
N LYS A 85 -1.35 -0.47 16.51
CA LYS A 85 -0.27 -1.36 16.97
C LYS A 85 0.86 -1.41 15.97
N ILE A 86 2.02 -1.86 16.44
CA ILE A 86 3.18 -2.11 15.57
C ILE A 86 2.76 -3.13 14.49
N GLY A 87 3.09 -2.85 13.24
CA GLY A 87 2.79 -3.73 12.13
C GLY A 87 1.68 -3.27 11.22
N ASP A 88 1.07 -2.14 11.51
CA ASP A 88 0.01 -1.57 10.66
C ASP A 88 0.50 -1.27 9.23
N GLY A 89 1.80 -1.07 9.08
CA GLY A 89 2.40 -0.79 7.78
C GLY A 89 2.65 0.68 7.52
N LYS A 90 2.93 0.97 6.27
CA LYS A 90 3.27 2.33 5.82
C LYS A 90 2.66 2.62 4.47
N ILE A 91 2.48 3.90 4.20
CA ILE A 91 2.06 4.40 2.90
C ILE A 91 3.19 5.25 2.34
N PHE A 92 3.57 4.98 1.10
CA PHE A 92 4.52 5.79 0.35
C PHE A 92 3.77 6.54 -0.75
N VAL A 93 4.12 7.81 -0.91
CA VAL A 93 3.50 8.68 -1.92
C VAL A 93 4.59 9.16 -2.86
N ILE A 94 4.43 8.85 -4.13
CA ILE A 94 5.39 9.18 -5.17
C ILE A 94 4.72 10.07 -6.20
N SER A 95 5.37 11.16 -6.59
CA SER A 95 4.89 11.97 -7.69
C SER A 95 5.15 11.25 -9.01
N LEU A 96 4.13 11.19 -9.86
CA LEU A 96 4.23 10.59 -11.18
C LEU A 96 4.45 11.68 -12.23
N ASP A 97 5.41 11.47 -13.12
CA ASP A 97 5.66 12.37 -14.22
C ASP A 97 4.57 12.29 -15.28
N ASP A 98 4.08 11.09 -15.54
CA ASP A 98 3.03 10.88 -16.55
C ASP A 98 2.32 9.53 -16.30
N CYS A 99 1.20 9.37 -16.96
CA CYS A 99 0.44 8.13 -17.04
C CYS A 99 -0.08 8.01 -18.47
N ILE A 100 0.09 6.85 -19.07
CA ILE A 100 -0.36 6.60 -20.44
C ILE A 100 -1.31 5.41 -20.42
N ARG A 101 -2.51 5.60 -20.95
CA ARG A 101 -3.46 4.49 -21.11
C ARG A 101 -3.09 3.71 -22.36
N ILE A 102 -2.74 2.47 -22.22
CA ILE A 102 -2.23 1.64 -23.34
C ILE A 102 -3.26 1.53 -24.47
N ARG A 103 -4.54 1.31 -24.11
CA ARG A 103 -5.59 1.12 -25.11
C ARG A 103 -5.83 2.34 -25.99
N THR A 104 -5.76 3.54 -25.44
CA THR A 104 -6.18 4.77 -26.13
C THR A 104 -5.04 5.71 -26.46
N GLY A 105 -3.90 5.57 -25.76
CA GLY A 105 -2.80 6.54 -25.83
C GLY A 105 -3.05 7.84 -25.10
N GLU A 106 -4.16 7.95 -24.36
CA GLU A 106 -4.41 9.11 -23.49
C GLU A 106 -3.31 9.25 -22.46
N THR A 107 -2.99 10.50 -22.11
CA THR A 107 -1.91 10.79 -21.15
C THR A 107 -2.41 11.67 -20.01
N GLY A 108 -1.61 11.73 -18.95
CA GLY A 108 -1.86 12.61 -17.82
C GLY A 108 -3.11 12.24 -17.04
N ASN A 109 -3.81 13.26 -16.57
CA ASN A 109 -4.98 13.10 -15.71
C ASN A 109 -6.10 12.27 -16.37
N ASP A 110 -6.27 12.40 -17.68
CA ASP A 110 -7.28 11.66 -18.42
C ASP A 110 -6.96 10.16 -18.46
N ALA A 111 -5.69 9.80 -18.44
CA ALA A 111 -5.26 8.41 -18.44
C ALA A 111 -5.52 7.72 -17.10
N ILE A 112 -5.40 8.45 -16.00
CA ILE A 112 -5.68 7.93 -14.66
C ILE A 112 -7.17 7.80 -14.39
N GLY A 113 -7.88 8.83 -14.73
CA GLY A 113 -9.33 8.92 -14.50
C GLY A 113 -10.11 8.04 -15.40
#